data_60b91a8a9d5e0fc8848c071ba87e2f98
#
_entry.id   60b91a8a9d5e0fc8848c071ba87e2f98
#
_cell.length_a   1.000
_cell.length_b   1.000
_cell.length_c   1.000
_cell.angle_alpha   90.00
_cell.angle_beta   90.00
_cell.angle_gamma   90.00
#
_symmetry.space_group_name_H-M   'P 1'
#
loop_
_entity.id
_entity.type
_entity.pdbx_description
1 polymer ?
#
loop_
_entity_poly.entity_id
_entity_poly.type
_entity_poly.pdbx_seq_one_letter_code
_entity_poly.pdbx_strand_id
1 'polypeptide(L)'
;MLYFLGLFAGFILANQSPINARLGDTVKSPFISSLISFTIGTIFLAVIYFVSGQHAANLIDTATTNPWWIWFGGVIGVVYLTSNILMFPKIGAIQTIILPIVGQVFMGVIIDSFGLFGVKQVPISLTKISGVFILFIGIYIAIVLANKKVANKVSTTGAEQTTAILNMWRIWGVFVGSLSAIQQAINGHLGYLLGSAVASAVISFIIGTVIILIFILVKEPHLLAKAMAIPLKNKPLWLLTGGILGSLFVFSTTFLVPKVGAGMTVTLGLTGSILGSMVVSQFGLWQSPKQQVTRIQVGGILFMIIGVVLIKFG
;
A
#
# COMPACT_ATOMS: atom_id res chain seq x y z
N MET A 1 -20.09 -8.85 -1.47
CA MET A 1 -19.64 -8.00 -0.35
C MET A 1 -18.11 -8.00 -0.20
N LEU A 2 -17.40 -9.14 -0.09
CA LEU A 2 -15.94 -9.19 0.09
C LEU A 2 -15.15 -8.46 -1.03
N TYR A 3 -15.51 -8.66 -2.29
CA TYR A 3 -14.84 -8.02 -3.44
C TYR A 3 -15.01 -6.49 -3.43
N PHE A 4 -16.18 -6.01 -3.03
CA PHE A 4 -16.43 -4.59 -2.87
C PHE A 4 -15.54 -3.99 -1.75
N LEU A 5 -15.39 -4.72 -0.65
CA LEU A 5 -14.49 -4.30 0.44
C LEU A 5 -13.05 -4.16 -0.05
N GLY A 6 -12.55 -5.08 -0.88
CA GLY A 6 -11.21 -4.99 -1.45
C GLY A 6 -11.03 -3.79 -2.39
N LEU A 7 -12.00 -3.54 -3.26
CA LEU A 7 -12.00 -2.35 -4.12
C LEU A 7 -12.04 -1.06 -3.29
N PHE A 8 -12.90 -1.01 -2.27
CA PHE A 8 -13.04 0.15 -1.39
C PHE A 8 -11.76 0.40 -0.57
N ALA A 9 -11.14 -0.66 -0.06
CA ALA A 9 -9.86 -0.55 0.64
C ALA A 9 -8.77 0.07 -0.26
N GLY A 10 -8.68 -0.38 -1.51
CA GLY A 10 -7.77 0.23 -2.48
C GLY A 10 -8.10 1.69 -2.78
N PHE A 11 -9.38 2.02 -2.94
CA PHE A 11 -9.83 3.40 -3.13
C PHE A 11 -9.41 4.32 -1.97
N ILE A 12 -9.53 3.85 -0.74
CA ILE A 12 -9.04 4.55 0.46
C ILE A 12 -7.52 4.73 0.40
N LEU A 13 -6.77 3.68 0.04
CA LEU A 13 -5.31 3.71 -0.05
C LEU A 13 -4.81 4.78 -1.03
N ALA A 14 -5.50 5.00 -2.14
CA ALA A 14 -5.15 6.02 -3.12
C ALA A 14 -5.17 7.44 -2.55
N ASN A 15 -5.99 7.69 -1.53
CA ASN A 15 -6.04 8.97 -0.85
C ASN A 15 -4.92 9.13 0.19
N GLN A 16 -4.41 8.04 0.76
CA GLN A 16 -3.34 8.06 1.74
C GLN A 16 -2.03 8.65 1.17
N SER A 17 -1.66 8.25 -0.05
CA SER A 17 -0.36 8.64 -0.64
C SER A 17 -0.18 10.15 -0.77
N PRO A 18 -1.10 10.93 -1.37
CA PRO A 18 -0.97 12.38 -1.44
C PRO A 18 -1.03 13.06 -0.07
N ILE A 19 -1.83 12.54 0.86
CA ILE A 19 -1.90 13.06 2.23
C ILE A 19 -0.54 12.91 2.93
N ASN A 20 0.05 11.72 2.90
CA ASN A 20 1.34 11.46 3.53
C ASN A 20 2.49 12.19 2.85
N ALA A 21 2.44 12.38 1.53
CA ALA A 21 3.41 13.20 0.81
C ALA A 21 3.34 14.66 1.28
N ARG A 22 2.14 15.24 1.39
CA ARG A 22 1.95 16.60 1.91
C ARG A 22 2.35 16.74 3.38
N LEU A 23 2.08 15.72 4.19
CA LEU A 23 2.58 15.68 5.57
C LEU A 23 4.11 15.68 5.57
N GLY A 24 4.76 14.86 4.74
CA GLY A 24 6.22 14.82 4.59
C GLY A 24 6.81 16.16 4.18
N ASP A 25 6.20 16.87 3.23
CA ASP A 25 6.58 18.23 2.85
C ASP A 25 6.44 19.21 4.02
N THR A 26 5.37 19.06 4.82
CA THR A 26 5.10 19.92 5.98
C THR A 26 6.11 19.71 7.08
N VAL A 27 6.39 18.46 7.45
CA VAL A 27 7.34 18.12 8.52
C VAL A 27 8.79 18.01 8.03
N LYS A 28 9.03 18.25 6.73
CA LYS A 28 10.35 18.23 6.08
C LYS A 28 11.10 16.91 6.23
N SER A 29 10.36 15.80 6.42
CA SER A 29 10.95 14.47 6.55
C SER A 29 9.95 13.37 6.18
N PRO A 30 10.29 12.47 5.26
CA PRO A 30 9.48 11.29 4.95
C PRO A 30 9.41 10.32 6.14
N PHE A 31 10.46 10.21 6.94
CA PHE A 31 10.50 9.34 8.12
C PHE A 31 9.55 9.83 9.21
N ILE A 32 9.52 11.14 9.48
CA ILE A 32 8.57 11.74 10.44
C ILE A 32 7.13 11.59 9.93
N SER A 33 6.88 11.80 8.64
CA SER A 33 5.56 11.56 8.05
C SER A 33 5.11 10.11 8.25
N SER A 34 6.01 9.14 8.01
CA SER A 34 5.75 7.72 8.26
C SER A 34 5.47 7.44 9.74
N LEU A 35 6.27 7.99 10.65
CA LEU A 35 6.07 7.84 12.09
C LEU A 35 4.69 8.36 12.54
N ILE A 36 4.32 9.57 12.12
CA ILE A 36 3.01 10.16 12.45
C ILE A 36 1.88 9.27 11.91
N SER A 37 1.98 8.82 10.66
CA SER A 37 0.96 7.95 10.05
C SER A 37 0.83 6.61 10.76
N PHE A 38 1.94 5.95 11.10
CA PHE A 38 1.90 4.70 11.86
C PHE A 38 1.35 4.91 13.27
N THR A 39 1.74 5.97 13.96
CA THR A 39 1.24 6.29 15.32
C THR A 39 -0.27 6.53 15.30
N ILE A 40 -0.77 7.36 14.39
CA ILE A 40 -2.21 7.63 14.27
C ILE A 40 -2.97 6.37 13.89
N GLY A 41 -2.45 5.59 12.95
CA GLY A 41 -3.05 4.31 12.58
C GLY A 41 -3.08 3.31 13.72
N THR A 42 -2.03 3.25 14.54
CA THR A 42 -1.97 2.42 15.76
C THR A 42 -3.06 2.83 16.75
N ILE A 43 -3.17 4.13 17.05
CA ILE A 43 -4.19 4.64 17.97
C ILE A 43 -5.59 4.32 17.45
N PHE A 44 -5.84 4.58 16.18
CA PHE A 44 -7.14 4.33 15.56
C PHE A 44 -7.54 2.84 15.61
N LEU A 45 -6.63 1.94 15.22
CA LEU A 45 -6.87 0.50 15.29
C LEU A 45 -7.00 -0.01 16.72
N ALA A 46 -6.23 0.52 17.67
CA ALA A 46 -6.36 0.18 19.08
C ALA A 46 -7.75 0.56 19.61
N VAL A 47 -8.25 1.75 19.27
CA VAL A 47 -9.61 2.16 19.63
C VAL A 47 -10.64 1.19 19.05
N ILE A 48 -10.53 0.83 17.75
CA ILE A 48 -11.42 -0.16 17.13
C ILE A 48 -11.33 -1.50 17.86
N TYR A 49 -10.12 -1.96 18.17
CA TYR A 49 -9.91 -3.24 18.86
C TYR A 49 -10.63 -3.28 20.21
N PHE A 50 -10.47 -2.25 21.04
CA PHE A 50 -11.12 -2.18 22.34
C PHE A 50 -12.65 -2.02 22.25
N VAL A 51 -13.14 -1.18 21.34
CA VAL A 51 -14.57 -0.94 21.15
C VAL A 51 -15.29 -2.14 20.55
N SER A 52 -14.62 -2.92 19.69
CA SER A 52 -15.21 -4.12 19.06
C SER A 52 -15.38 -5.29 20.02
N GLY A 53 -14.83 -5.23 21.24
CA GLY A 53 -14.86 -6.33 22.21
C GLY A 53 -14.14 -7.59 21.74
N GLN A 54 -13.34 -7.49 20.68
CA GLN A 54 -12.57 -8.63 20.19
C GLN A 54 -11.37 -8.86 21.09
N HIS A 55 -11.16 -10.11 21.47
CA HIS A 55 -9.97 -10.54 22.19
C HIS A 55 -9.07 -11.32 21.26
N ALA A 56 -7.77 -11.00 21.25
CA ALA A 56 -6.78 -11.84 20.57
C ALA A 56 -6.71 -13.17 21.34
N ALA A 57 -7.07 -14.26 20.66
CA ALA A 57 -6.92 -15.58 21.26
C ALA A 57 -5.43 -15.85 21.49
N ASN A 58 -5.06 -16.21 22.70
CA ASN A 58 -3.78 -16.80 23.08
C ASN A 58 -2.53 -16.17 22.41
N LEU A 59 -2.33 -14.84 22.60
CA LEU A 59 -1.18 -14.12 22.02
C LEU A 59 0.16 -14.79 22.38
N ILE A 60 0.30 -15.25 23.63
CA ILE A 60 1.51 -15.92 24.12
C ILE A 60 1.70 -17.27 23.43
N ASP A 61 0.65 -18.06 23.31
CA ASP A 61 0.67 -19.34 22.61
C ASP A 61 1.01 -19.15 21.14
N THR A 62 0.37 -18.19 20.48
CA THR A 62 0.70 -17.82 19.08
C THR A 62 2.18 -17.44 18.91
N ALA A 63 2.75 -16.72 19.89
CA ALA A 63 4.13 -16.28 19.83
C ALA A 63 5.15 -17.42 20.04
N THR A 64 4.78 -18.44 20.82
CA THR A 64 5.69 -19.56 21.16
C THR A 64 5.58 -20.74 20.21
N THR A 65 4.43 -20.94 19.58
CA THR A 65 4.15 -22.11 18.73
C THR A 65 4.32 -21.84 17.23
N ASN A 66 4.35 -20.57 16.82
CA ASN A 66 4.40 -20.19 15.42
C ASN A 66 5.74 -19.58 15.02
N PRO A 67 6.10 -19.58 13.71
CA PRO A 67 7.36 -19.04 13.23
C PRO A 67 7.46 -17.53 13.47
N TRP A 68 8.65 -17.04 13.74
CA TRP A 68 8.97 -15.62 14.00
C TRP A 68 8.54 -14.66 12.87
N TRP A 69 8.48 -15.10 11.63
CA TRP A 69 8.15 -14.25 10.48
C TRP A 69 6.71 -13.71 10.50
N ILE A 70 5.78 -14.33 11.25
CA ILE A 70 4.39 -13.85 11.35
C ILE A 70 4.28 -12.42 11.93
N TRP A 71 5.31 -11.95 12.62
CA TRP A 71 5.38 -10.62 13.22
C TRP A 71 5.97 -9.56 12.28
N PHE A 72 6.53 -9.96 11.14
CA PHE A 72 7.25 -9.07 10.23
C PHE A 72 6.37 -8.11 9.41
N GLY A 73 5.06 -8.25 9.45
CA GLY A 73 4.14 -7.39 8.72
C GLY A 73 4.36 -5.90 8.97
N GLY A 74 4.58 -5.50 10.22
CA GLY A 74 4.85 -4.10 10.57
C GLY A 74 6.16 -3.57 10.03
N VAL A 75 7.23 -4.38 10.07
CA VAL A 75 8.54 -4.02 9.51
C VAL A 75 8.44 -3.76 8.00
N ILE A 76 7.78 -4.69 7.29
CA ILE A 76 7.56 -4.57 5.83
C ILE A 76 6.71 -3.33 5.53
N GLY A 77 5.70 -3.05 6.36
CA GLY A 77 4.85 -1.86 6.21
C GLY A 77 5.63 -0.55 6.28
N VAL A 78 6.60 -0.44 7.20
CA VAL A 78 7.50 0.73 7.28
C VAL A 78 8.34 0.85 6.03
N VAL A 79 8.93 -0.25 5.55
CA VAL A 79 9.73 -0.25 4.31
C VAL A 79 8.86 0.20 3.14
N TYR A 80 7.66 -0.36 3.00
CA TYR A 80 6.74 -0.02 1.91
C TYR A 80 6.34 1.46 1.91
N LEU A 81 5.82 1.96 3.03
CA LEU A 81 5.34 3.35 3.12
C LEU A 81 6.48 4.34 2.92
N THR A 82 7.59 4.16 3.61
CA THR A 82 8.74 5.07 3.52
C THR A 82 9.35 5.06 2.12
N SER A 83 9.46 3.87 1.50
CA SER A 83 9.96 3.75 0.12
C SER A 83 9.08 4.49 -0.88
N ASN A 84 7.75 4.41 -0.77
CA ASN A 84 6.86 5.16 -1.66
C ASN A 84 7.07 6.67 -1.55
N ILE A 85 7.24 7.19 -0.33
CA ILE A 85 7.52 8.63 -0.11
C ILE A 85 8.88 9.02 -0.72
N LEU A 86 9.90 8.17 -0.57
CA LEU A 86 11.26 8.41 -1.10
C LEU A 86 11.34 8.28 -2.64
N MET A 87 10.60 7.35 -3.23
CA MET A 87 10.60 7.12 -4.68
C MET A 87 9.93 8.27 -5.45
N PHE A 88 8.90 8.88 -4.86
CA PHE A 88 8.10 9.90 -5.53
C PHE A 88 8.93 11.04 -6.18
N PRO A 89 9.88 11.70 -5.47
CA PRO A 89 10.73 12.72 -6.07
C PRO A 89 11.81 12.17 -7.02
N LYS A 90 12.10 10.87 -6.99
CA LYS A 90 13.18 10.24 -7.76
C LYS A 90 12.73 9.73 -9.12
N ILE A 91 11.61 9.05 -9.19
CA ILE A 91 11.09 8.42 -10.42
C ILE A 91 9.73 8.96 -10.85
N GLY A 92 9.20 9.95 -10.13
CA GLY A 92 7.93 10.61 -10.41
C GLY A 92 6.70 9.77 -10.04
N ALA A 93 5.54 10.44 -10.02
CA ALA A 93 4.28 9.87 -9.54
C ALA A 93 3.89 8.58 -10.28
N ILE A 94 3.97 8.57 -11.61
CA ILE A 94 3.51 7.43 -12.43
C ILE A 94 4.32 6.17 -12.12
N GLN A 95 5.65 6.24 -12.12
CA GLN A 95 6.49 5.07 -11.88
C GLN A 95 6.40 4.60 -10.42
N THR A 96 6.25 5.52 -9.46
CA THR A 96 6.04 5.18 -8.04
C THR A 96 4.74 4.40 -7.80
N ILE A 97 3.74 4.56 -8.65
CA ILE A 97 2.48 3.80 -8.58
C ILE A 97 2.62 2.46 -9.33
N ILE A 98 3.11 2.48 -10.58
CA ILE A 98 3.11 1.29 -11.45
C ILE A 98 4.05 0.20 -10.94
N LEU A 99 5.28 0.56 -10.56
CA LEU A 99 6.30 -0.44 -10.26
C LEU A 99 5.96 -1.30 -9.02
N PRO A 100 5.49 -0.72 -7.90
CA PRO A 100 4.97 -1.52 -6.80
C PRO A 100 3.77 -2.40 -7.21
N ILE A 101 2.88 -1.92 -8.08
CA ILE A 101 1.75 -2.72 -8.57
C ILE A 101 2.24 -3.99 -9.27
N VAL A 102 3.22 -3.88 -10.16
CA VAL A 102 3.83 -5.03 -10.84
C VAL A 102 4.35 -6.05 -9.82
N GLY A 103 5.11 -5.58 -8.83
CA GLY A 103 5.64 -6.43 -7.76
C GLY A 103 4.57 -7.10 -6.93
N GLN A 104 3.53 -6.35 -6.54
CA GLN A 104 2.40 -6.87 -5.74
C GLN A 104 1.63 -7.97 -6.48
N VAL A 105 1.25 -7.75 -7.74
CA VAL A 105 0.49 -8.74 -8.52
C VAL A 105 1.31 -10.01 -8.74
N PHE A 106 2.57 -9.86 -9.15
CA PHE A 106 3.46 -10.99 -9.39
C PHE A 106 3.66 -11.83 -8.12
N MET A 107 3.99 -11.17 -7.01
CA MET A 107 4.20 -11.86 -5.73
C MET A 107 2.90 -12.45 -5.17
N GLY A 108 1.75 -11.78 -5.33
CA GLY A 108 0.46 -12.32 -4.91
C GLY A 108 0.11 -13.63 -5.62
N VAL A 109 0.37 -13.71 -6.93
CA VAL A 109 0.20 -14.97 -7.70
C VAL A 109 1.14 -16.06 -7.20
N ILE A 110 2.41 -15.74 -6.91
CA ILE A 110 3.37 -16.70 -6.35
C ILE A 110 2.88 -17.20 -4.98
N ILE A 111 2.48 -16.30 -4.08
CA ILE A 111 1.99 -16.67 -2.75
C ILE A 111 0.82 -17.65 -2.84
N ASP A 112 -0.18 -17.32 -3.65
CA ASP A 112 -1.36 -18.18 -3.83
C ASP A 112 -1.00 -19.52 -4.48
N SER A 113 -0.11 -19.53 -5.49
CA SER A 113 0.22 -20.73 -6.24
C SER A 113 1.01 -21.75 -5.43
N PHE A 114 1.86 -21.27 -4.52
CA PHE A 114 2.68 -22.14 -3.66
C PHE A 114 2.14 -22.26 -2.22
N GLY A 115 1.05 -21.59 -1.88
CA GLY A 115 0.50 -21.60 -0.52
C GLY A 115 1.45 -20.98 0.52
N LEU A 116 2.22 -19.97 0.12
CA LEU A 116 3.22 -19.36 1.02
C LEU A 116 2.54 -18.58 2.16
N PHE A 117 3.24 -18.46 3.27
CA PHE A 117 2.80 -17.70 4.46
C PHE A 117 1.45 -18.17 5.02
N GLY A 118 1.13 -19.46 4.93
CA GLY A 118 -0.12 -20.03 5.44
C GLY A 118 -1.38 -19.65 4.65
N VAL A 119 -1.23 -19.08 3.46
CA VAL A 119 -2.34 -18.83 2.54
C VAL A 119 -2.77 -20.14 1.88
N LYS A 120 -4.07 -20.31 1.66
CA LYS A 120 -4.59 -21.50 0.94
C LYS A 120 -4.01 -21.54 -0.46
N GLN A 121 -3.41 -22.68 -0.80
CA GLN A 121 -2.87 -22.89 -2.15
C GLN A 121 -3.99 -22.90 -3.19
N VAL A 122 -3.78 -22.12 -4.25
CA VAL A 122 -4.67 -22.08 -5.41
C VAL A 122 -3.82 -22.37 -6.65
N PRO A 123 -4.04 -23.50 -7.34
CA PRO A 123 -3.24 -23.89 -8.51
C PRO A 123 -3.22 -22.80 -9.58
N ILE A 124 -2.13 -22.75 -10.32
CA ILE A 124 -2.06 -21.91 -11.52
C ILE A 124 -2.92 -22.53 -12.60
N SER A 125 -3.87 -21.75 -13.13
CA SER A 125 -4.65 -22.12 -14.31
C SER A 125 -4.32 -21.21 -15.49
N LEU A 126 -4.63 -21.65 -16.71
CA LEU A 126 -4.48 -20.81 -17.89
C LEU A 126 -5.36 -19.54 -17.80
N THR A 127 -6.55 -19.68 -17.23
CA THR A 127 -7.47 -18.56 -17.00
C THR A 127 -6.86 -17.52 -16.05
N LYS A 128 -6.21 -17.97 -14.97
CA LYS A 128 -5.53 -17.09 -14.01
C LYS A 128 -4.36 -16.35 -14.65
N ILE A 129 -3.54 -17.04 -15.45
CA ILE A 129 -2.43 -16.44 -16.20
C ILE A 129 -2.95 -15.38 -17.18
N SER A 130 -3.97 -15.72 -17.98
CA SER A 130 -4.58 -14.76 -18.91
C SER A 130 -5.20 -13.57 -18.22
N GLY A 131 -5.82 -13.77 -17.05
CA GLY A 131 -6.35 -12.70 -16.22
C GLY A 131 -5.28 -11.72 -15.73
N VAL A 132 -4.14 -12.24 -15.27
CA VAL A 132 -2.97 -11.43 -14.88
C VAL A 132 -2.43 -10.63 -16.07
N PHE A 133 -2.33 -11.25 -17.24
CA PHE A 133 -1.86 -10.59 -18.45
C PHE A 133 -2.81 -9.45 -18.89
N ILE A 134 -4.12 -9.72 -18.89
CA ILE A 134 -5.13 -8.69 -19.21
C ILE A 134 -5.13 -7.56 -18.18
N LEU A 135 -4.92 -7.88 -16.89
CA LEU A 135 -4.76 -6.88 -15.83
C LEU A 135 -3.57 -5.95 -16.13
N PHE A 136 -2.40 -6.48 -16.51
CA PHE A 136 -1.24 -5.67 -16.87
C PHE A 136 -1.47 -4.81 -18.11
N ILE A 137 -2.19 -5.31 -19.13
CA ILE A 137 -2.62 -4.52 -20.28
C ILE A 137 -3.49 -3.34 -19.80
N GLY A 138 -4.46 -3.60 -18.93
CA GLY A 138 -5.33 -2.58 -18.36
C GLY A 138 -4.54 -1.49 -17.59
N ILE A 139 -3.60 -1.89 -16.75
CA ILE A 139 -2.69 -0.99 -16.03
C ILE A 139 -1.87 -0.13 -17.01
N TYR A 140 -1.29 -0.76 -18.04
CA TYR A 140 -0.50 -0.06 -19.06
C TYR A 140 -1.35 0.98 -19.79
N ILE A 141 -2.56 0.63 -20.22
CA ILE A 141 -3.48 1.53 -20.88
C ILE A 141 -3.87 2.69 -19.94
N ALA A 142 -4.32 2.37 -18.71
CA ALA A 142 -4.81 3.37 -17.76
C ALA A 142 -3.76 4.38 -17.32
N ILE A 143 -2.50 3.95 -17.21
CA ILE A 143 -1.44 4.77 -16.63
C ILE A 143 -0.44 5.24 -17.67
N VAL A 144 0.09 4.36 -18.52
CA VAL A 144 1.16 4.72 -19.47
C VAL A 144 0.62 5.44 -20.70
N LEU A 145 -0.35 4.84 -21.40
CA LEU A 145 -0.90 5.42 -22.62
C LEU A 145 -1.65 6.73 -22.36
N ALA A 146 -2.41 6.77 -21.26
CA ALA A 146 -3.16 7.96 -20.90
C ALA A 146 -2.25 9.16 -20.58
N ASN A 147 -1.10 8.92 -19.97
CA ASN A 147 -0.18 9.99 -19.55
C ASN A 147 0.87 10.36 -20.62
N LYS A 148 1.01 9.61 -21.72
CA LYS A 148 1.93 9.97 -22.80
C LYS A 148 1.70 11.39 -23.35
N LYS A 149 0.46 11.84 -23.44
CA LYS A 149 0.11 13.21 -23.88
C LYS A 149 0.50 14.30 -22.86
N VAL A 150 0.61 13.94 -21.58
CA VAL A 150 0.99 14.88 -20.51
C VAL A 150 2.50 14.90 -20.31
N ALA A 151 3.19 13.77 -20.48
CA ALA A 151 4.64 13.67 -20.36
C ALA A 151 5.41 14.51 -21.40
N ASN A 152 4.85 14.72 -22.59
CA ASN A 152 5.47 15.59 -23.62
C ASN A 152 5.43 17.09 -23.25
N LYS A 153 4.76 17.49 -22.16
CA LYS A 153 4.73 18.88 -21.67
C LYS A 153 5.63 19.15 -20.46
N VAL A 154 6.20 18.14 -19.86
CA VAL A 154 7.08 18.24 -18.69
C VAL A 154 8.43 17.62 -19.02
N SER A 155 9.07 18.12 -20.07
CA SER A 155 10.50 17.92 -20.26
C SER A 155 11.25 19.11 -19.69
N THR A 156 12.31 18.77 -18.94
CA THR A 156 13.44 19.61 -18.55
C THR A 156 13.25 20.59 -17.41
N THR A 157 13.54 20.11 -16.21
CA THR A 157 14.41 20.88 -15.29
C THR A 157 15.14 19.93 -14.34
N GLY A 158 16.46 19.84 -14.54
CA GLY A 158 17.39 19.66 -13.45
C GLY A 158 17.88 18.25 -13.15
N ALA A 159 19.18 18.09 -13.23
CA ALA A 159 20.07 17.01 -12.83
C ALA A 159 19.88 15.70 -13.60
N GLU A 160 20.80 15.42 -14.48
CA GLU A 160 21.07 14.11 -15.09
C GLU A 160 21.37 13.09 -13.96
N GLN A 161 20.31 12.51 -13.40
CA GLN A 161 20.48 11.26 -12.68
C GLN A 161 20.93 10.23 -13.69
N THR A 162 22.09 9.61 -13.45
CA THR A 162 22.57 8.55 -14.33
C THR A 162 21.49 7.48 -14.49
N THR A 163 21.32 6.97 -15.71
CA THR A 163 20.32 5.92 -16.04
C THR A 163 20.38 4.74 -15.06
N ALA A 164 21.58 4.43 -14.55
CA ALA A 164 21.81 3.40 -13.55
C ALA A 164 21.05 3.66 -12.24
N ILE A 165 21.08 4.89 -11.71
CA ILE A 165 20.37 5.27 -10.48
C ILE A 165 18.86 5.19 -10.68
N LEU A 166 18.33 5.63 -11.82
CA LEU A 166 16.90 5.52 -12.12
C LEU A 166 16.45 4.06 -12.23
N ASN A 167 17.27 3.19 -12.84
CA ASN A 167 16.97 1.76 -12.93
C ASN A 167 16.99 1.09 -11.55
N MET A 168 17.92 1.48 -10.66
CA MET A 168 17.93 1.00 -9.28
C MET A 168 16.63 1.35 -8.54
N TRP A 169 16.14 2.58 -8.66
CA TRP A 169 14.86 2.97 -8.06
C TRP A 169 13.66 2.24 -8.67
N ARG A 170 13.70 1.93 -9.97
CA ARG A 170 12.66 1.13 -10.65
C ARG A 170 12.62 -0.30 -10.13
N ILE A 171 13.77 -0.97 -10.03
CA ILE A 171 13.89 -2.32 -9.45
C ILE A 171 13.43 -2.31 -8.00
N TRP A 172 13.86 -1.30 -7.22
CA TRP A 172 13.42 -1.11 -5.83
C TRP A 172 11.91 -0.99 -5.72
N GLY A 173 11.24 -0.25 -6.62
CA GLY A 173 9.79 -0.12 -6.66
C GLY A 173 9.07 -1.47 -6.83
N VAL A 174 9.54 -2.32 -7.77
CA VAL A 174 8.99 -3.67 -7.96
C VAL A 174 9.22 -4.54 -6.71
N PHE A 175 10.43 -4.48 -6.14
CA PHE A 175 10.78 -5.24 -4.93
C PHE A 175 9.89 -4.84 -3.74
N VAL A 176 9.73 -3.55 -3.50
CA VAL A 176 8.88 -3.01 -2.41
C VAL A 176 7.42 -3.39 -2.60
N GLY A 177 6.95 -3.42 -3.85
CA GLY A 177 5.63 -3.95 -4.17
C GLY A 177 5.49 -5.42 -3.81
N SER A 178 6.47 -6.25 -4.15
CA SER A 178 6.50 -7.66 -3.76
C SER A 178 6.45 -7.83 -2.24
N LEU A 179 7.19 -7.01 -1.50
CA LEU A 179 7.13 -6.98 -0.03
C LEU A 179 5.73 -6.63 0.48
N SER A 180 5.02 -5.71 -0.17
CA SER A 180 3.65 -5.35 0.23
C SER A 180 2.67 -6.54 0.10
N ALA A 181 2.80 -7.37 -0.95
CA ALA A 181 1.99 -8.59 -1.06
C ALA A 181 2.35 -9.61 0.04
N ILE A 182 3.64 -9.78 0.36
CA ILE A 182 4.10 -10.61 1.48
C ILE A 182 3.54 -10.09 2.80
N GLN A 183 3.56 -8.78 3.04
CA GLN A 183 2.98 -8.16 4.23
C GLN A 183 1.50 -8.51 4.40
N GLN A 184 0.72 -8.40 3.32
CA GLN A 184 -0.71 -8.72 3.34
C GLN A 184 -0.95 -10.20 3.67
N ALA A 185 -0.14 -11.12 3.11
CA ALA A 185 -0.22 -12.54 3.40
C ALA A 185 0.13 -12.84 4.86
N ILE A 186 1.25 -12.30 5.36
CA ILE A 186 1.69 -12.45 6.76
C ILE A 186 0.63 -11.92 7.73
N ASN A 187 0.13 -10.71 7.51
CA ASN A 187 -0.89 -10.12 8.38
C ASN A 187 -2.20 -10.91 8.31
N GLY A 188 -2.57 -11.42 7.12
CA GLY A 188 -3.73 -12.29 6.95
C GLY A 188 -3.61 -13.58 7.75
N HIS A 189 -2.45 -14.23 7.70
CA HIS A 189 -2.16 -15.44 8.46
C HIS A 189 -2.16 -15.18 9.97
N LEU A 190 -1.50 -14.11 10.42
CA LEU A 190 -1.52 -13.69 11.83
C LEU A 190 -2.94 -13.41 12.30
N GLY A 191 -3.77 -12.74 11.48
CA GLY A 191 -5.17 -12.49 11.78
C GLY A 191 -6.00 -13.77 11.91
N TYR A 192 -5.71 -14.77 11.10
CA TYR A 192 -6.31 -16.10 11.20
C TYR A 192 -5.93 -16.80 12.52
N LEU A 193 -4.64 -16.81 12.87
CA LEU A 193 -4.14 -17.43 14.10
C LEU A 193 -4.70 -16.76 15.35
N LEU A 194 -4.82 -15.44 15.37
CA LEU A 194 -5.37 -14.67 16.49
C LEU A 194 -6.91 -14.66 16.55
N GLY A 195 -7.58 -15.22 15.52
CA GLY A 195 -9.04 -15.11 15.38
C GLY A 195 -9.55 -13.68 15.17
N SER A 196 -8.65 -12.72 14.92
CA SER A 196 -8.97 -11.29 14.80
C SER A 196 -8.07 -10.55 13.82
N ALA A 197 -8.65 -10.12 12.70
CA ALA A 197 -7.95 -9.28 11.72
C ALA A 197 -7.58 -7.90 12.30
N VAL A 198 -8.41 -7.37 13.23
CA VAL A 198 -8.11 -6.09 13.91
C VAL A 198 -6.89 -6.25 14.81
N ALA A 199 -6.80 -7.34 15.59
CA ALA A 199 -5.63 -7.60 16.44
C ALA A 199 -4.33 -7.68 15.62
N SER A 200 -4.35 -8.43 14.51
CA SER A 200 -3.20 -8.51 13.60
C SER A 200 -2.81 -7.13 13.05
N ALA A 201 -3.78 -6.33 12.61
CA ALA A 201 -3.51 -4.98 12.10
C ALA A 201 -2.94 -4.06 13.20
N VAL A 202 -3.47 -4.11 14.43
CA VAL A 202 -2.93 -3.36 15.59
C VAL A 202 -1.48 -3.74 15.84
N ILE A 203 -1.18 -5.03 15.93
CA ILE A 203 0.17 -5.55 16.17
C ILE A 203 1.12 -5.08 15.06
N SER A 204 0.72 -5.21 13.80
CA SER A 204 1.52 -4.76 12.64
C SER A 204 1.83 -3.25 12.73
N PHE A 205 0.84 -2.41 13.10
CA PHE A 205 1.04 -0.99 13.25
C PHE A 205 1.89 -0.61 14.48
N ILE A 206 1.73 -1.32 15.61
CA ILE A 206 2.60 -1.13 16.79
C ILE A 206 4.05 -1.43 16.42
N ILE A 207 4.31 -2.59 15.81
CA ILE A 207 5.66 -2.98 15.37
C ILE A 207 6.22 -1.94 14.39
N GLY A 208 5.43 -1.50 13.41
CA GLY A 208 5.84 -0.46 12.47
C GLY A 208 6.17 0.86 13.16
N THR A 209 5.34 1.31 14.12
CA THR A 209 5.58 2.52 14.90
C THR A 209 6.89 2.44 15.69
N VAL A 210 7.12 1.30 16.37
CA VAL A 210 8.34 1.08 17.17
C VAL A 210 9.57 1.06 16.27
N ILE A 211 9.53 0.33 15.15
CA ILE A 211 10.67 0.21 14.23
C ILE A 211 11.06 1.56 13.62
N ILE A 212 10.08 2.33 13.12
CA ILE A 212 10.39 3.64 12.53
C ILE A 212 10.87 4.64 13.60
N LEU A 213 10.33 4.56 14.82
CA LEU A 213 10.79 5.39 15.93
C LEU A 213 12.25 5.05 16.30
N ILE A 214 12.59 3.77 16.45
CA ILE A 214 13.96 3.33 16.72
C ILE A 214 14.89 3.79 15.60
N PHE A 215 14.49 3.62 14.33
CA PHE A 215 15.28 4.08 13.20
C PHE A 215 15.60 5.57 13.29
N ILE A 216 14.59 6.41 13.58
CA ILE A 216 14.78 7.86 13.70
C ILE A 216 15.69 8.20 14.90
N LEU A 217 15.49 7.57 16.05
CA LEU A 217 16.29 7.82 17.25
C LEU A 217 17.78 7.45 17.05
N VAL A 218 18.05 6.41 16.29
CA VAL A 218 19.44 5.92 16.07
C VAL A 218 20.13 6.69 14.93
N LYS A 219 19.43 6.94 13.82
CA LYS A 219 20.03 7.50 12.60
C LYS A 219 19.86 8.98 12.44
N GLU A 220 18.72 9.54 12.88
CA GLU A 220 18.33 10.92 12.60
C GLU A 220 17.63 11.57 13.81
N PRO A 221 18.23 11.52 15.04
CA PRO A 221 17.55 11.99 16.26
C PRO A 221 17.14 13.46 16.19
N HIS A 222 17.86 14.29 15.44
CA HIS A 222 17.56 15.70 15.24
C HIS A 222 16.24 15.93 14.48
N LEU A 223 15.74 14.96 13.73
CA LEU A 223 14.47 15.07 13.01
C LEU A 223 13.27 15.16 13.97
N LEU A 224 13.32 14.47 15.12
CA LEU A 224 12.25 14.55 16.13
C LEU A 224 12.15 15.95 16.73
N ALA A 225 13.27 16.54 17.11
CA ALA A 225 13.31 17.90 17.65
C ALA A 225 12.78 18.91 16.60
N LYS A 226 13.21 18.79 15.34
CA LYS A 226 12.71 19.63 14.25
C LYS A 226 11.21 19.44 14.01
N ALA A 227 10.72 18.20 14.03
CA ALA A 227 9.30 17.91 13.81
C ALA A 227 8.43 18.48 14.94
N MET A 228 8.87 18.38 16.20
CA MET A 228 8.17 18.95 17.36
C MET A 228 8.13 20.47 17.34
N ALA A 229 9.10 21.12 16.70
CA ALA A 229 9.13 22.58 16.52
C ALA A 229 8.13 23.07 15.44
N ILE A 230 7.58 22.18 14.60
CA ILE A 230 6.62 22.57 13.56
C ILE A 230 5.22 22.71 14.17
N PRO A 231 4.57 23.89 14.09
CA PRO A 231 3.24 24.09 14.67
C PRO A 231 2.16 23.40 13.83
N LEU A 232 1.96 22.10 14.00
CA LEU A 232 0.90 21.32 13.32
C LEU A 232 -0.50 21.83 13.69
N LYS A 233 -0.64 22.49 14.84
CA LYS A 233 -1.91 23.07 15.29
C LYS A 233 -2.55 24.04 14.28
N ASN A 234 -1.74 24.72 13.47
CA ASN A 234 -2.20 25.66 12.45
C ASN A 234 -2.32 25.02 11.05
N LYS A 235 -2.18 23.70 10.95
CA LYS A 235 -2.29 22.95 9.68
C LYS A 235 -3.63 22.25 9.59
N PRO A 236 -4.13 22.02 8.36
CA PRO A 236 -5.41 21.35 8.19
C PRO A 236 -5.37 19.91 8.73
N LEU A 237 -6.39 19.52 9.50
CA LEU A 237 -6.48 18.21 10.17
C LEU A 237 -6.43 17.02 9.20
N TRP A 238 -6.85 17.22 7.94
CA TRP A 238 -6.79 16.15 6.96
C TRP A 238 -5.37 15.61 6.71
N LEU A 239 -4.31 16.39 6.99
CA LEU A 239 -2.93 15.91 6.91
C LEU A 239 -2.65 14.70 7.82
N LEU A 240 -3.42 14.54 8.87
CA LEU A 240 -3.28 13.46 9.84
C LEU A 240 -4.11 12.21 9.47
N THR A 241 -5.05 12.32 8.51
CA THR A 241 -5.94 11.21 8.16
C THR A 241 -5.24 10.08 7.39
N GLY A 242 -4.04 10.33 6.85
CA GLY A 242 -3.29 9.31 6.12
C GLY A 242 -3.03 8.03 6.92
N GLY A 243 -2.76 8.16 8.22
CA GLY A 243 -2.59 7.01 9.12
C GLY A 243 -3.88 6.18 9.28
N ILE A 244 -5.03 6.84 9.39
CA ILE A 244 -6.35 6.20 9.47
C ILE A 244 -6.64 5.42 8.17
N LEU A 245 -6.44 6.06 7.02
CA LEU A 245 -6.70 5.43 5.71
C LEU A 245 -5.81 4.21 5.48
N GLY A 246 -4.52 4.31 5.83
CA GLY A 246 -3.58 3.19 5.73
C GLY A 246 -3.92 2.04 6.68
N SER A 247 -4.35 2.35 7.90
CA SER A 247 -4.73 1.34 8.86
C SER A 247 -6.01 0.60 8.47
N LEU A 248 -6.99 1.31 7.89
CA LEU A 248 -8.19 0.70 7.31
C LEU A 248 -7.85 -0.20 6.11
N PHE A 249 -6.90 0.20 5.27
CA PHE A 249 -6.42 -0.66 4.18
C PHE A 249 -5.80 -1.94 4.71
N VAL A 250 -4.86 -1.85 5.66
CA VAL A 250 -4.20 -3.02 6.25
C VAL A 250 -5.21 -3.93 6.94
N PHE A 251 -6.12 -3.39 7.74
CA PHE A 251 -7.20 -4.16 8.36
C PHE A 251 -8.04 -4.91 7.30
N SER A 252 -8.47 -4.19 6.25
CA SER A 252 -9.31 -4.78 5.19
C SER A 252 -8.58 -5.91 4.44
N THR A 253 -7.30 -5.73 4.11
CA THR A 253 -6.52 -6.77 3.43
C THR A 253 -6.23 -7.96 4.33
N THR A 254 -5.91 -7.72 5.61
CA THR A 254 -5.76 -8.77 6.65
C THR A 254 -7.02 -9.63 6.78
N PHE A 255 -8.18 -9.00 6.73
CA PHE A 255 -9.48 -9.69 6.78
C PHE A 255 -9.78 -10.48 5.49
N LEU A 256 -9.36 -9.96 4.33
CA LEU A 256 -9.66 -10.54 3.02
C LEU A 256 -8.76 -11.71 2.65
N VAL A 257 -7.45 -11.64 2.95
CA VAL A 257 -6.47 -12.66 2.50
C VAL A 257 -6.89 -14.08 2.86
N PRO A 258 -7.31 -14.42 4.09
CA PRO A 258 -7.74 -15.78 4.41
C PRO A 258 -9.03 -16.23 3.69
N LYS A 259 -9.82 -15.28 3.16
CA LYS A 259 -11.13 -15.53 2.57
C LYS A 259 -11.12 -15.64 1.05
N VAL A 260 -10.27 -14.86 0.39
CA VAL A 260 -10.24 -14.74 -1.08
C VAL A 260 -8.86 -14.97 -1.68
N GLY A 261 -7.84 -15.19 -0.85
CA GLY A 261 -6.45 -15.37 -1.27
C GLY A 261 -5.67 -14.06 -1.38
N ALA A 262 -4.33 -14.17 -1.39
CA ALA A 262 -3.45 -13.01 -1.44
C ALA A 262 -3.50 -12.32 -2.80
N GLY A 263 -3.43 -13.08 -3.89
CA GLY A 263 -3.47 -12.53 -5.26
C GLY A 263 -4.75 -11.79 -5.55
N MET A 264 -5.92 -12.34 -5.15
CA MET A 264 -7.21 -11.67 -5.34
C MET A 264 -7.31 -10.41 -4.48
N THR A 265 -6.88 -10.45 -3.21
CA THR A 265 -6.89 -9.28 -2.31
C THR A 265 -6.05 -8.14 -2.90
N VAL A 266 -4.83 -8.46 -3.35
CA VAL A 266 -3.94 -7.51 -4.03
C VAL A 266 -4.62 -6.93 -5.28
N THR A 267 -5.16 -7.76 -6.15
CA THR A 267 -5.78 -7.35 -7.42
C THR A 267 -6.96 -6.40 -7.20
N LEU A 268 -7.81 -6.68 -6.22
CA LEU A 268 -8.93 -5.81 -5.84
C LEU A 268 -8.44 -4.48 -5.28
N GLY A 269 -7.47 -4.54 -4.36
CA GLY A 269 -6.87 -3.34 -3.76
C GLY A 269 -6.24 -2.43 -4.82
N LEU A 270 -5.54 -3.00 -5.79
CA LEU A 270 -4.93 -2.25 -6.89
C LEU A 270 -5.97 -1.61 -7.82
N THR A 271 -6.98 -2.37 -8.22
CA THR A 271 -8.07 -1.85 -9.05
C THR A 271 -8.76 -0.69 -8.35
N GLY A 272 -9.07 -0.86 -7.05
CA GLY A 272 -9.64 0.20 -6.22
C GLY A 272 -8.72 1.43 -6.11
N SER A 273 -7.41 1.22 -5.94
CA SER A 273 -6.46 2.32 -5.81
C SER A 273 -6.29 3.12 -7.11
N ILE A 274 -6.38 2.48 -8.26
CA ILE A 274 -6.36 3.19 -9.54
C ILE A 274 -7.62 4.03 -9.70
N LEU A 275 -8.81 3.48 -9.38
CA LEU A 275 -10.06 4.24 -9.38
C LEU A 275 -9.97 5.45 -8.42
N GLY A 276 -9.48 5.23 -7.20
CA GLY A 276 -9.29 6.29 -6.21
C GLY A 276 -8.32 7.39 -6.67
N SER A 277 -7.20 7.00 -7.30
CA SER A 277 -6.22 7.95 -7.80
C SER A 277 -6.77 8.80 -8.95
N MET A 278 -7.64 8.25 -9.78
CA MET A 278 -8.35 9.03 -10.81
C MET A 278 -9.29 10.08 -10.20
N VAL A 279 -10.03 9.72 -9.15
CA VAL A 279 -10.89 10.66 -8.44
C VAL A 279 -10.04 11.77 -7.80
N VAL A 280 -8.94 11.40 -7.12
CA VAL A 280 -8.01 12.37 -6.54
C VAL A 280 -7.49 13.34 -7.61
N SER A 281 -7.05 12.82 -8.74
CA SER A 281 -6.52 13.63 -9.85
C SER A 281 -7.58 14.48 -10.54
N GLN A 282 -8.77 13.93 -10.80
CA GLN A 282 -9.88 14.63 -11.45
C GLN A 282 -10.31 15.88 -10.68
N PHE A 283 -10.41 15.75 -9.36
CA PHE A 283 -10.86 16.84 -8.48
C PHE A 283 -9.73 17.65 -7.85
N GLY A 284 -8.47 17.23 -8.02
CA GLY A 284 -7.32 17.87 -7.38
C GLY A 284 -7.37 17.75 -5.86
N LEU A 285 -7.87 16.62 -5.33
CA LEU A 285 -7.99 16.40 -3.88
C LEU A 285 -6.62 16.45 -3.21
N TRP A 286 -6.61 16.82 -1.93
CA TRP A 286 -5.40 16.87 -1.09
C TRP A 286 -4.30 17.77 -1.68
N GLN A 287 -4.71 18.83 -2.40
CA GLN A 287 -3.79 19.74 -3.12
C GLN A 287 -2.92 19.02 -4.18
N SER A 288 -3.41 17.90 -4.72
CA SER A 288 -2.79 17.23 -5.85
C SER A 288 -3.00 18.00 -7.15
N PRO A 289 -2.09 17.89 -8.14
CA PRO A 289 -2.31 18.48 -9.45
C PRO A 289 -3.60 17.96 -10.09
N LYS A 290 -4.48 18.88 -10.51
CA LYS A 290 -5.74 18.52 -11.18
C LYS A 290 -5.46 18.02 -12.59
N GLN A 291 -5.92 16.80 -12.88
CA GLN A 291 -5.81 16.18 -14.20
C GLN A 291 -7.14 15.54 -14.59
N GLN A 292 -7.65 15.85 -15.78
CA GLN A 292 -8.89 15.28 -16.27
C GLN A 292 -8.72 13.79 -16.62
N VAL A 293 -9.65 12.97 -16.17
CA VAL A 293 -9.69 11.56 -16.52
C VAL A 293 -10.02 11.41 -18.02
N THR A 294 -9.20 10.65 -18.71
CA THR A 294 -9.33 10.43 -20.15
C THR A 294 -10.17 9.19 -20.47
N ARG A 295 -10.77 9.15 -21.66
CA ARG A 295 -11.48 7.93 -22.13
C ARG A 295 -10.55 6.72 -22.21
N ILE A 296 -9.25 6.93 -22.44
CA ILE A 296 -8.22 5.88 -22.46
C ILE A 296 -8.08 5.26 -21.06
N GLN A 297 -8.06 6.09 -20.01
CA GLN A 297 -8.01 5.60 -18.63
C GLN A 297 -9.24 4.75 -18.28
N VAL A 298 -10.43 5.19 -18.67
CA VAL A 298 -11.66 4.41 -18.47
C VAL A 298 -11.58 3.06 -19.18
N GLY A 299 -11.09 3.03 -20.44
CA GLY A 299 -10.84 1.79 -21.18
C GLY A 299 -9.88 0.86 -20.44
N GLY A 300 -8.77 1.38 -19.92
CA GLY A 300 -7.81 0.61 -19.13
C GLY A 300 -8.44 -0.04 -17.88
N ILE A 301 -9.33 0.68 -17.17
CA ILE A 301 -10.06 0.14 -16.01
C ILE A 301 -10.96 -1.03 -16.42
N LEU A 302 -11.64 -0.95 -17.56
CA LEU A 302 -12.47 -2.05 -18.03
C LEU A 302 -11.64 -3.32 -18.27
N PHE A 303 -10.44 -3.19 -18.87
CA PHE A 303 -9.50 -4.31 -18.98
C PHE A 303 -9.06 -4.85 -17.62
N MET A 304 -8.81 -3.98 -16.64
CA MET A 304 -8.45 -4.41 -15.29
C MET A 304 -9.60 -5.19 -14.63
N ILE A 305 -10.84 -4.74 -14.75
CA ILE A 305 -12.01 -5.46 -14.22
C ILE A 305 -12.13 -6.84 -14.86
N ILE A 306 -11.96 -6.94 -16.19
CA ILE A 306 -11.95 -8.25 -16.90
C ILE A 306 -10.83 -9.14 -16.35
N GLY A 307 -9.61 -8.61 -16.17
CA GLY A 307 -8.50 -9.33 -15.57
C GLY A 307 -8.82 -9.87 -14.17
N VAL A 308 -9.41 -9.03 -13.31
CA VAL A 308 -9.89 -9.43 -11.95
C VAL A 308 -10.88 -10.58 -12.02
N VAL A 309 -11.85 -10.50 -12.93
CA VAL A 309 -12.87 -11.53 -13.11
C VAL A 309 -12.22 -12.87 -13.54
N LEU A 310 -11.28 -12.83 -14.49
CA LEU A 310 -10.57 -14.04 -14.94
C LEU A 310 -9.69 -14.63 -13.84
N ILE A 311 -8.99 -13.82 -13.04
CA ILE A 311 -8.20 -14.30 -11.90
C ILE A 311 -9.11 -14.97 -10.86
N LYS A 312 -10.33 -14.46 -10.67
CA LYS A 312 -11.30 -15.01 -9.72
C LYS A 312 -11.83 -16.38 -10.11
N PHE A 313 -12.11 -16.60 -11.39
CA PHE A 313 -12.73 -17.83 -11.92
C PHE A 313 -11.70 -18.83 -12.47
N GLY A 314 -10.43 -18.49 -12.48
CA GLY A 314 -9.31 -19.33 -12.84
C GLY A 314 -8.63 -19.97 -11.66
#